data_a9854ac55032f1cba0d61f8be9f0ac98
#
_entry.id   a9854ac55032f1cba0d61f8be9f0ac98
#
_cell.length_a   1.000
_cell.length_b   1.000
_cell.length_c   1.000
_cell.angle_alpha   90.00
_cell.angle_beta   90.00
_cell.angle_gamma   90.00
#
_symmetry.space_group_name_H-M   'P 1'
#
loop_
_entity.id
_entity.type
_entity.pdbx_description
1 polymer ?
#
loop_
_entity_poly.entity_id
_entity_poly.type
_entity_poly.pdbx_seq_one_letter_code
_entity_poly.pdbx_strand_id
1 'polypeptide(L)'
;LVDTKKKKLIEDYDLKNEYASSNPYGEWLDNHLLYLKDLPAPDKKTHIHSQHERDILYKVFGYTYEDVKDIILPMARVKLEPTSAMGTDIPLAIYSQNHLSLFHYFKQLFAQVTNPPIDSLREEVVTDTTIYIGSDGNLLQDKSDNCTVLEVNNPILTSRDMDKIRQLNQTGFKNETISLLFYRGTSLKEALDNLFIECDKAYRNGANILILSDKGVDEGHMAIPSLLAVSALEQHLVKTKKKTDVSIILESGEPRDVHQFATILGYGATAIYPYLAHECIEEMIQLNMLDKEVNIAIDDYNEAILKGIVKIAAKMGISTLQSYQGAQIFEAIGISKEVIDTYFTNTISEVEGITLEDIEKDLIYHHDRAYDPLGLTTDTSLDSIGFHKLRKGDGKEDHLYSPETIVKLQRATQTNDYDLFKEYSNELNSNHQKHHLRSQLHFKKTRNSIPLSEVESEYEIVKRFKTGAMSYGSISEEAHTCMAIAMNRLGGKSNSGEGGEKPERLGTEKNSAIKQVASGRFGVTEEYLVSAKEIQIKMAQGAKPGEGGHLPGKKVYPWIAKTRYSTPGVSLISPPP
;
A
#
# COMPACT_ATOMS: atom_id res chain seq x y z
N LEU A 1 -7.71 -27.97 -27.58
CA LEU A 1 -7.72 -26.95 -28.61
C LEU A 1 -8.58 -27.40 -29.80
N VAL A 2 -9.43 -26.48 -30.31
CA VAL A 2 -10.12 -26.73 -31.59
C VAL A 2 -9.44 -25.89 -32.66
N ASP A 3 -8.70 -26.58 -33.53
CA ASP A 3 -8.04 -25.97 -34.69
C ASP A 3 -9.01 -25.94 -35.88
N THR A 4 -9.62 -24.79 -36.11
CA THR A 4 -10.60 -24.61 -37.19
C THR A 4 -9.97 -24.61 -38.57
N LYS A 5 -8.66 -24.33 -38.71
CA LYS A 5 -7.93 -24.40 -39.97
C LYS A 5 -7.64 -25.87 -40.34
N LYS A 6 -7.12 -26.61 -39.38
CA LYS A 6 -6.82 -28.06 -39.55
C LYS A 6 -8.07 -28.93 -39.38
N LYS A 7 -9.21 -28.36 -38.95
CA LYS A 7 -10.46 -29.08 -38.63
C LYS A 7 -10.25 -30.26 -37.69
N LYS A 8 -9.42 -30.05 -36.67
CA LYS A 8 -9.00 -31.08 -35.72
C LYS A 8 -9.27 -30.65 -34.30
N LEU A 9 -9.75 -31.57 -33.47
CA LEU A 9 -9.68 -31.47 -32.02
C LEU A 9 -8.31 -32.01 -31.59
N ILE A 10 -7.58 -31.19 -30.83
CA ILE A 10 -6.27 -31.55 -30.28
C ILE A 10 -6.46 -31.71 -28.77
N GLU A 11 -6.17 -32.89 -28.26
CA GLU A 11 -6.27 -33.18 -26.82
C GLU A 11 -5.22 -32.40 -26.02
N ASP A 12 -5.48 -32.21 -24.75
CA ASP A 12 -4.64 -31.38 -23.86
C ASP A 12 -3.21 -31.94 -23.78
N TYR A 13 -3.08 -33.25 -23.64
CA TYR A 13 -1.79 -33.92 -23.55
C TYR A 13 -0.94 -33.75 -24.83
N ASP A 14 -1.58 -33.92 -25.98
CA ASP A 14 -0.88 -33.79 -27.28
C ASP A 14 -0.44 -32.34 -27.51
N LEU A 15 -1.32 -31.38 -27.17
CA LEU A 15 -1.02 -29.97 -27.29
C LEU A 15 0.16 -29.56 -26.40
N LYS A 16 0.15 -29.96 -25.14
CA LYS A 16 1.23 -29.69 -24.19
C LYS A 16 2.56 -30.31 -24.64
N ASN A 17 2.54 -31.53 -25.10
CA ASN A 17 3.75 -32.19 -25.60
C ASN A 17 4.28 -31.54 -26.88
N GLU A 18 3.42 -31.12 -27.81
CA GLU A 18 3.81 -30.41 -29.02
C GLU A 18 4.56 -29.13 -28.68
N TYR A 19 4.01 -28.32 -27.74
CA TYR A 19 4.68 -27.09 -27.32
C TYR A 19 5.95 -27.35 -26.50
N ALA A 20 5.91 -28.27 -25.55
CA ALA A 20 7.07 -28.56 -24.69
C ALA A 20 8.28 -29.11 -25.47
N SER A 21 8.04 -29.75 -26.61
CA SER A 21 9.09 -30.33 -27.48
C SER A 21 9.41 -29.50 -28.71
N SER A 22 8.75 -28.34 -28.90
CA SER A 22 8.93 -27.53 -30.11
C SER A 22 10.32 -26.89 -30.23
N ASN A 23 10.97 -26.64 -29.10
CA ASN A 23 12.30 -26.05 -29.01
C ASN A 23 13.11 -26.71 -27.86
N PRO A 24 14.43 -26.62 -27.86
CA PRO A 24 15.28 -27.16 -26.79
C PRO A 24 15.33 -26.14 -25.60
N TYR A 25 14.19 -25.91 -24.97
CA TYR A 25 14.06 -24.89 -23.92
C TYR A 25 15.01 -25.09 -22.74
N GLY A 26 15.28 -26.35 -22.35
CA GLY A 26 16.23 -26.64 -21.27
C GLY A 26 17.64 -26.18 -21.63
N GLU A 27 18.10 -26.50 -22.86
CA GLU A 27 19.43 -26.06 -23.34
C GLU A 27 19.52 -24.52 -23.44
N TRP A 28 18.41 -23.86 -23.80
CA TRP A 28 18.37 -22.40 -23.84
C TRP A 28 18.56 -21.80 -22.45
N LEU A 29 17.85 -22.32 -21.45
CA LEU A 29 17.99 -21.87 -20.06
C LEU A 29 19.40 -22.16 -19.53
N ASP A 30 19.91 -23.38 -19.71
CA ASP A 30 21.25 -23.75 -19.24
C ASP A 30 22.37 -22.86 -19.81
N ASN A 31 22.19 -22.35 -21.03
CA ASN A 31 23.18 -21.52 -21.70
C ASN A 31 23.04 -20.01 -21.46
N HIS A 32 21.83 -19.54 -21.11
CA HIS A 32 21.55 -18.10 -21.12
C HIS A 32 21.07 -17.54 -19.75
N LEU A 33 20.40 -18.36 -18.93
CA LEU A 33 19.88 -17.90 -17.65
C LEU A 33 21.00 -17.78 -16.61
N LEU A 34 21.09 -16.61 -15.99
CA LEU A 34 22.01 -16.38 -14.88
C LEU A 34 21.25 -16.25 -13.56
N TYR A 35 21.90 -16.62 -12.48
CA TYR A 35 21.36 -16.50 -11.14
C TYR A 35 22.19 -15.50 -10.33
N LEU A 36 21.56 -14.48 -9.74
CA LEU A 36 22.25 -13.47 -8.94
C LEU A 36 23.04 -14.08 -7.77
N LYS A 37 22.51 -15.15 -7.16
CA LYS A 37 23.17 -15.87 -6.07
C LYS A 37 24.53 -16.44 -6.47
N ASP A 38 24.68 -16.86 -7.74
CA ASP A 38 25.87 -17.55 -8.24
C ASP A 38 26.95 -16.58 -8.79
N LEU A 39 26.60 -15.30 -8.94
CA LEU A 39 27.55 -14.30 -9.36
C LEU A 39 28.59 -14.04 -8.25
N PRO A 40 29.88 -13.85 -8.62
CA PRO A 40 30.93 -13.55 -7.65
C PRO A 40 30.67 -12.22 -6.95
N ALA A 41 30.89 -12.21 -5.65
CA ALA A 41 30.84 -10.96 -4.89
C ALA A 41 32.10 -10.15 -5.12
N PRO A 42 31.99 -8.84 -5.34
CA PRO A 42 33.16 -7.99 -5.49
C PRO A 42 33.91 -7.81 -4.17
N ASP A 43 35.22 -7.62 -4.26
CA ASP A 43 36.09 -7.38 -3.11
C ASP A 43 35.98 -5.96 -2.52
N LYS A 44 35.33 -5.04 -3.25
CA LYS A 44 35.16 -3.65 -2.81
C LYS A 44 33.95 -3.51 -1.89
N LYS A 45 34.18 -2.91 -0.71
CA LYS A 45 33.07 -2.45 0.14
C LYS A 45 32.45 -1.20 -0.49
N THR A 46 31.12 -1.18 -0.60
CA THR A 46 30.35 0.01 -0.98
C THR A 46 30.61 1.13 0.04
N HIS A 47 30.72 2.36 -0.45
CA HIS A 47 30.85 3.54 0.41
C HIS A 47 29.56 3.69 1.25
N ILE A 48 29.72 3.79 2.56
CA ILE A 48 28.67 4.05 3.53
C ILE A 48 28.81 5.50 3.97
N HIS A 49 27.71 6.24 3.98
CA HIS A 49 27.72 7.63 4.40
C HIS A 49 28.12 7.76 5.89
N SER A 50 28.81 8.83 6.22
CA SER A 50 29.07 9.20 7.63
C SER A 50 27.75 9.56 8.32
N GLN A 51 27.74 9.60 9.65
CA GLN A 51 26.55 9.99 10.40
C GLN A 51 26.04 11.37 9.96
N HIS A 52 26.93 12.35 9.83
CA HIS A 52 26.55 13.70 9.40
C HIS A 52 25.91 13.73 7.98
N GLU A 53 26.46 12.97 7.05
CA GLU A 53 25.88 12.86 5.70
C GLU A 53 24.50 12.18 5.76
N ARG A 54 24.32 11.13 6.57
CA ARG A 54 23.01 10.49 6.75
C ARG A 54 21.97 11.44 7.35
N ASP A 55 22.35 12.23 8.36
CA ASP A 55 21.46 13.21 8.99
C ASP A 55 20.94 14.22 7.97
N ILE A 56 21.79 14.65 7.03
CA ILE A 56 21.40 15.51 5.91
C ILE A 56 20.45 14.76 4.96
N LEU A 57 20.82 13.56 4.54
CA LEU A 57 20.02 12.77 3.60
C LEU A 57 18.65 12.40 4.17
N TYR A 58 18.54 12.13 5.48
CA TYR A 58 17.24 11.92 6.12
C TYR A 58 16.31 13.14 5.93
N LYS A 59 16.84 14.35 6.04
CA LYS A 59 16.05 15.57 5.81
C LYS A 59 15.70 15.76 4.35
N VAL A 60 16.64 15.51 3.44
CA VAL A 60 16.40 15.59 1.99
C VAL A 60 15.27 14.66 1.57
N PHE A 61 15.29 13.41 2.02
CA PHE A 61 14.30 12.39 1.67
C PHE A 61 13.09 12.35 2.63
N GLY A 62 12.98 13.34 3.50
CA GLY A 62 11.82 13.49 4.37
C GLY A 62 11.61 12.35 5.37
N TYR A 63 12.69 11.74 5.88
CA TYR A 63 12.60 10.78 6.97
C TYR A 63 12.12 11.45 8.25
N THR A 64 11.24 10.79 8.95
CA THR A 64 10.74 11.22 10.26
C THR A 64 11.21 10.25 11.35
N TYR A 65 11.15 10.73 12.61
CA TYR A 65 11.43 9.86 13.75
C TYR A 65 10.47 8.65 13.81
N GLU A 66 9.22 8.85 13.38
CA GLU A 66 8.23 7.78 13.28
C GLU A 66 8.63 6.74 12.24
N ASP A 67 9.15 7.15 11.08
CA ASP A 67 9.65 6.21 10.05
C ASP A 67 10.74 5.30 10.61
N VAL A 68 11.70 5.88 11.32
CA VAL A 68 12.82 5.14 11.90
C VAL A 68 12.36 4.20 13.01
N LYS A 69 11.59 4.72 13.98
CA LYS A 69 11.25 4.00 15.20
C LYS A 69 10.05 3.06 15.05
N ASP A 70 9.01 3.53 14.35
CA ASP A 70 7.72 2.82 14.31
C ASP A 70 7.56 1.98 13.04
N ILE A 71 8.42 2.14 12.03
CA ILE A 71 8.38 1.39 10.75
C ILE A 71 9.65 0.57 10.52
N ILE A 72 10.81 1.20 10.29
CA ILE A 72 12.05 0.49 9.91
C ILE A 72 12.52 -0.43 11.04
N LEU A 73 12.62 0.09 12.27
CA LEU A 73 13.10 -0.68 13.43
C LEU A 73 12.27 -1.95 13.71
N PRO A 74 10.92 -1.92 13.74
CA PRO A 74 10.13 -3.14 13.91
C PRO A 74 10.33 -4.14 12.77
N MET A 75 10.37 -3.70 11.51
CA MET A 75 10.60 -4.59 10.37
C MET A 75 11.95 -5.29 10.46
N ALA A 76 13.03 -4.57 10.74
CA ALA A 76 14.36 -5.15 10.93
C ALA A 76 14.45 -6.06 12.17
N ARG A 77 13.57 -5.86 13.17
CA ARG A 77 13.59 -6.65 14.41
C ARG A 77 12.82 -7.96 14.29
N VAL A 78 11.60 -7.94 13.69
CA VAL A 78 10.67 -9.07 13.76
C VAL A 78 10.21 -9.60 12.39
N LYS A 79 10.75 -9.12 11.27
CA LYS A 79 10.44 -9.55 9.89
C LYS A 79 8.98 -9.35 9.48
N LEU A 80 8.31 -8.38 10.06
CA LEU A 80 6.91 -8.09 9.77
C LEU A 80 6.68 -6.58 9.75
N GLU A 81 5.83 -6.15 8.84
CA GLU A 81 5.32 -4.79 8.84
C GLU A 81 4.58 -4.50 10.16
N PRO A 82 4.87 -3.38 10.83
CA PRO A 82 4.18 -3.01 12.05
C PRO A 82 2.69 -2.79 11.78
N THR A 83 1.85 -3.31 12.67
CA THR A 83 0.40 -3.09 12.62
C THR A 83 0.01 -1.90 13.49
N SER A 84 -0.89 -1.07 12.98
CA SER A 84 -1.50 0.04 13.71
C SER A 84 -3.03 -0.08 13.72
N ALA A 85 -3.73 0.95 14.19
CA ALA A 85 -5.18 1.05 14.05
C ALA A 85 -5.58 1.06 12.57
N MET A 86 -6.81 0.63 12.27
CA MET A 86 -7.33 0.66 10.90
C MET A 86 -7.49 2.09 10.39
N GLY A 87 -6.89 2.35 9.24
CA GLY A 87 -6.94 3.64 8.58
C GLY A 87 -6.12 4.71 9.27
N THR A 88 -6.18 5.91 8.72
CA THR A 88 -5.55 7.11 9.24
C THR A 88 -6.58 8.22 9.34
N ASP A 89 -6.45 9.07 10.34
CA ASP A 89 -7.31 10.22 10.59
C ASP A 89 -6.61 11.56 10.37
N ILE A 90 -5.44 11.55 9.74
CA ILE A 90 -4.74 12.74 9.28
C ILE A 90 -5.37 13.31 8.01
N PRO A 91 -5.09 14.56 7.64
CA PRO A 91 -5.55 15.14 6.38
C PRO A 91 -5.06 14.34 5.16
N LEU A 92 -5.81 14.42 4.05
CA LEU A 92 -5.28 14.03 2.75
C LEU A 92 -4.02 14.85 2.43
N ALA A 93 -3.06 14.26 1.71
CA ALA A 93 -1.79 14.89 1.41
C ALA A 93 -1.93 16.31 0.85
N ILE A 94 -2.89 16.53 -0.04
CA ILE A 94 -3.18 17.86 -0.63
C ILE A 94 -3.64 18.91 0.41
N TYR A 95 -4.13 18.49 1.57
CA TYR A 95 -4.57 19.39 2.64
C TYR A 95 -3.60 19.44 3.82
N SER A 96 -2.58 18.58 3.83
CA SER A 96 -1.52 18.62 4.84
C SER A 96 -0.74 19.93 4.75
N GLN A 97 -0.30 20.44 5.90
CA GLN A 97 0.63 21.57 5.97
C GLN A 97 2.09 21.12 5.93
N ASN A 98 2.32 19.82 6.02
CA ASN A 98 3.63 19.24 5.85
C ASN A 98 3.85 18.88 4.37
N HIS A 99 5.06 19.07 3.90
CA HIS A 99 5.46 18.73 2.55
C HIS A 99 5.67 17.21 2.45
N LEU A 100 4.56 16.48 2.29
CA LEU A 100 4.58 15.02 2.24
C LEU A 100 5.14 14.53 0.90
N SER A 101 5.84 13.40 0.94
CA SER A 101 6.37 12.79 -0.28
C SER A 101 5.26 12.40 -1.25
N LEU A 102 5.60 12.29 -2.54
CA LEU A 102 4.66 11.99 -3.62
C LEU A 102 3.87 10.69 -3.38
N PHE A 103 4.43 9.73 -2.67
CA PHE A 103 3.75 8.47 -2.32
C PHE A 103 2.44 8.66 -1.55
N HIS A 104 2.32 9.70 -0.74
CA HIS A 104 1.11 9.97 0.06
C HIS A 104 -0.10 10.36 -0.79
N TYR A 105 0.12 10.77 -2.04
CA TYR A 105 -0.94 11.08 -3.00
C TYR A 105 -1.49 9.84 -3.70
N PHE A 106 -0.83 8.69 -3.58
CA PHE A 106 -1.26 7.44 -4.20
C PHE A 106 -1.91 6.53 -3.16
N LYS A 107 -3.07 6.00 -3.51
CA LYS A 107 -3.82 5.02 -2.70
C LYS A 107 -4.01 3.75 -3.51
N GLN A 108 -3.79 2.60 -2.88
CA GLN A 108 -4.04 1.33 -3.52
C GLN A 108 -5.53 1.20 -3.85
N LEU A 109 -5.84 0.76 -5.06
CA LEU A 109 -7.21 0.49 -5.47
C LEU A 109 -7.83 -0.62 -4.62
N PHE A 110 -9.14 -0.52 -4.40
CA PHE A 110 -9.90 -1.61 -3.79
C PHE A 110 -9.83 -2.86 -4.68
N ALA A 111 -9.58 -4.02 -4.06
CA ALA A 111 -9.46 -5.29 -4.79
C ALA A 111 -10.81 -5.68 -5.42
N GLN A 112 -10.98 -5.40 -6.70
CA GLN A 112 -12.11 -5.82 -7.54
C GLN A 112 -11.55 -6.53 -8.76
N VAL A 113 -11.11 -7.77 -8.57
CA VAL A 113 -10.36 -8.52 -9.58
C VAL A 113 -11.24 -9.56 -10.27
N THR A 114 -10.90 -9.88 -11.51
CA THR A 114 -11.52 -10.99 -12.25
C THR A 114 -11.03 -12.34 -11.74
N ASN A 115 -9.79 -12.43 -11.26
CA ASN A 115 -9.24 -13.61 -10.60
C ASN A 115 -9.61 -13.59 -9.11
N PRO A 116 -9.92 -14.76 -8.51
CA PRO A 116 -10.14 -14.82 -7.08
C PRO A 116 -8.91 -14.33 -6.34
N PRO A 117 -9.07 -13.51 -5.29
CA PRO A 117 -7.96 -13.16 -4.43
C PRO A 117 -7.38 -14.42 -3.77
N ILE A 118 -6.10 -14.42 -3.50
CA ILE A 118 -5.40 -15.51 -2.83
C ILE A 118 -5.58 -15.34 -1.32
N ASP A 119 -5.90 -16.43 -0.62
CA ASP A 119 -6.07 -16.40 0.84
C ASP A 119 -4.73 -16.29 1.58
N SER A 120 -4.77 -15.74 2.78
CA SER A 120 -3.61 -15.46 3.62
C SER A 120 -2.83 -16.71 4.09
N LEU A 121 -3.42 -17.90 3.99
CA LEU A 121 -2.74 -19.15 4.34
C LEU A 121 -1.90 -19.67 3.17
N ARG A 122 -2.29 -19.36 1.95
CA ARG A 122 -1.62 -19.84 0.74
C ARG A 122 -0.77 -18.77 0.05
N GLU A 123 -0.91 -17.49 0.40
CA GLU A 123 -0.22 -16.39 -0.30
C GLU A 123 1.31 -16.59 -0.36
N GLU A 124 1.93 -17.07 0.70
CA GLU A 124 3.38 -17.34 0.73
C GLU A 124 3.79 -18.56 -0.11
N VAL A 125 2.89 -19.52 -0.30
CA VAL A 125 3.18 -20.77 -1.03
C VAL A 125 2.94 -20.62 -2.52
N VAL A 126 1.91 -19.86 -2.93
CA VAL A 126 1.50 -19.77 -4.33
C VAL A 126 2.02 -18.53 -5.04
N THR A 127 2.51 -17.52 -4.31
CA THR A 127 3.02 -16.31 -4.92
C THR A 127 4.50 -16.45 -5.23
N ASP A 128 4.82 -16.38 -6.51
CA ASP A 128 6.20 -16.36 -6.98
C ASP A 128 6.78 -14.94 -6.85
N THR A 129 7.87 -14.83 -6.12
CA THR A 129 8.59 -13.57 -5.88
C THR A 129 9.79 -13.38 -6.82
N THR A 130 10.05 -14.35 -7.68
CA THR A 130 11.13 -14.32 -8.66
C THR A 130 10.89 -13.21 -9.67
N ILE A 131 11.92 -12.45 -9.93
CA ILE A 131 11.96 -11.44 -11.00
C ILE A 131 13.13 -11.73 -11.93
N TYR A 132 13.04 -11.24 -13.16
CA TYR A 132 14.09 -11.34 -14.14
C TYR A 132 14.57 -9.95 -14.56
N ILE A 133 15.89 -9.75 -14.57
CA ILE A 133 16.54 -8.49 -14.94
C ILE A 133 17.26 -8.69 -16.27
N GLY A 134 17.03 -7.80 -17.22
CA GLY A 134 17.57 -7.86 -18.57
C GLY A 134 16.52 -7.47 -19.61
N SER A 135 16.65 -8.02 -20.81
CA SER A 135 15.69 -7.82 -21.89
C SER A 135 14.74 -9.00 -21.99
N ASP A 136 13.43 -8.76 -21.94
CA ASP A 136 12.41 -9.77 -22.24
C ASP A 136 12.36 -10.10 -23.74
N GLY A 137 12.90 -9.25 -24.58
CA GLY A 137 12.88 -9.38 -26.02
C GLY A 137 11.47 -9.34 -26.63
N ASN A 138 11.27 -10.03 -27.72
CA ASN A 138 9.96 -10.10 -28.35
C ASN A 138 9.14 -11.26 -27.78
N LEU A 139 8.18 -10.93 -26.91
CA LEU A 139 7.31 -11.89 -26.23
C LEU A 139 6.44 -12.76 -27.18
N LEU A 140 6.33 -12.39 -28.46
CA LEU A 140 5.59 -13.17 -29.48
C LEU A 140 6.49 -14.12 -30.28
N GLN A 141 7.77 -14.24 -29.94
CA GLN A 141 8.73 -15.08 -30.62
C GLN A 141 9.53 -15.92 -29.64
N ASP A 142 9.47 -17.22 -29.78
CA ASP A 142 10.31 -18.15 -29.03
C ASP A 142 11.72 -18.14 -29.60
N LYS A 143 12.65 -17.50 -28.86
CA LYS A 143 14.07 -17.42 -29.21
C LYS A 143 14.93 -17.67 -27.99
N SER A 144 16.09 -18.28 -28.18
CA SER A 144 17.07 -18.52 -27.12
C SER A 144 17.50 -17.21 -26.43
N ASP A 145 17.62 -16.13 -27.18
CA ASP A 145 18.05 -14.84 -26.65
C ASP A 145 17.09 -14.27 -25.59
N ASN A 146 15.78 -14.62 -25.65
CA ASN A 146 14.81 -14.22 -24.64
C ASN A 146 15.08 -14.86 -23.25
N CYS A 147 15.93 -15.89 -23.19
CA CYS A 147 16.37 -16.50 -21.95
C CYS A 147 17.60 -15.83 -21.33
N THR A 148 18.17 -14.79 -21.99
CA THR A 148 19.34 -14.07 -21.49
C THR A 148 18.91 -13.05 -20.44
N VAL A 149 18.58 -13.54 -19.27
CA VAL A 149 18.10 -12.74 -18.12
C VAL A 149 18.80 -13.18 -16.84
N LEU A 150 18.84 -12.27 -15.87
CA LEU A 150 19.35 -12.54 -14.51
C LEU A 150 18.19 -12.79 -13.57
N GLU A 151 18.10 -14.01 -13.06
CA GLU A 151 17.09 -14.39 -12.06
C GLU A 151 17.46 -13.90 -10.69
N VAL A 152 16.48 -13.27 -10.03
CA VAL A 152 16.57 -12.69 -8.69
C VAL A 152 15.35 -13.06 -7.88
N ASN A 153 15.54 -13.66 -6.70
CA ASN A 153 14.42 -14.17 -5.89
C ASN A 153 13.66 -13.11 -5.09
N ASN A 154 14.24 -11.92 -4.94
CA ASN A 154 13.64 -10.82 -4.17
C ASN A 154 13.90 -9.50 -4.90
N PRO A 155 12.87 -8.72 -5.23
CA PRO A 155 13.05 -7.43 -5.89
C PRO A 155 13.72 -6.36 -5.01
N ILE A 156 13.86 -6.60 -3.70
CA ILE A 156 14.54 -5.68 -2.78
C ILE A 156 16.00 -6.11 -2.65
N LEU A 157 16.87 -5.33 -3.28
CA LEU A 157 18.28 -5.65 -3.41
C LEU A 157 19.10 -5.15 -2.20
N THR A 158 20.17 -5.87 -1.91
CA THR A 158 21.22 -5.40 -0.98
C THR A 158 22.33 -4.65 -1.72
N SER A 159 23.23 -3.98 -0.98
CA SER A 159 24.41 -3.35 -1.58
C SER A 159 25.27 -4.37 -2.33
N ARG A 160 25.39 -5.58 -1.78
CA ARG A 160 26.14 -6.68 -2.40
C ARG A 160 25.52 -7.13 -3.73
N ASP A 161 24.19 -7.16 -3.82
CA ASP A 161 23.48 -7.49 -5.06
C ASP A 161 23.70 -6.42 -6.11
N MET A 162 23.63 -5.16 -5.73
CA MET A 162 23.92 -4.03 -6.63
C MET A 162 25.35 -4.06 -7.17
N ASP A 163 26.33 -4.37 -6.32
CA ASP A 163 27.72 -4.48 -6.72
C ASP A 163 27.92 -5.63 -7.71
N LYS A 164 27.25 -6.78 -7.52
CA LYS A 164 27.25 -7.90 -8.49
C LYS A 164 26.65 -7.48 -9.83
N ILE A 165 25.50 -6.80 -9.80
CA ILE A 165 24.80 -6.33 -11.03
C ILE A 165 25.67 -5.31 -11.77
N ARG A 166 26.31 -4.36 -11.10
CA ARG A 166 27.20 -3.38 -11.73
C ARG A 166 28.43 -4.00 -12.37
N GLN A 167 28.91 -5.12 -11.86
CA GLN A 167 30.06 -5.86 -12.41
C GLN A 167 29.67 -6.89 -13.46
N LEU A 168 28.36 -7.05 -13.74
CA LEU A 168 27.87 -7.96 -14.74
C LEU A 168 28.29 -7.48 -16.14
N ASN A 169 29.22 -8.21 -16.76
CA ASN A 169 29.80 -7.92 -18.08
C ASN A 169 29.70 -9.09 -19.06
N GLN A 170 28.84 -10.06 -18.75
CA GLN A 170 28.62 -11.22 -19.61
C GLN A 170 27.85 -10.81 -20.88
N THR A 171 28.07 -11.58 -21.96
CA THR A 171 27.37 -11.34 -23.23
C THR A 171 25.86 -11.31 -23.06
N GLY A 172 25.22 -10.29 -23.61
CA GLY A 172 23.77 -10.10 -23.49
C GLY A 172 23.34 -9.21 -22.31
N PHE A 173 24.28 -8.83 -21.42
CA PHE A 173 23.99 -7.90 -20.33
C PHE A 173 24.84 -6.64 -20.44
N LYS A 174 24.19 -5.51 -20.36
CA LYS A 174 24.85 -4.22 -20.24
C LYS A 174 24.07 -3.30 -19.34
N ASN A 175 24.66 -2.95 -18.21
CA ASN A 175 24.08 -2.01 -17.27
C ASN A 175 24.64 -0.60 -17.49
N GLU A 176 23.82 0.41 -17.22
CA GLU A 176 24.19 1.81 -17.21
C GLU A 176 23.53 2.51 -16.03
N THR A 177 24.31 3.29 -15.27
CA THR A 177 23.77 4.07 -14.16
C THR A 177 23.40 5.45 -14.65
N ILE A 178 22.12 5.81 -14.47
CA ILE A 178 21.54 7.10 -14.85
C ILE A 178 21.31 7.90 -13.58
N SER A 179 21.94 9.07 -13.51
CA SER A 179 21.76 9.96 -12.36
C SER A 179 20.37 10.58 -12.37
N LEU A 180 19.71 10.56 -11.20
CA LEU A 180 18.48 11.32 -10.95
C LEU A 180 18.75 12.73 -10.43
N LEU A 181 20.03 13.11 -10.30
CA LEU A 181 20.43 14.41 -9.79
C LEU A 181 20.28 15.50 -10.86
N PHE A 182 19.82 16.66 -10.43
CA PHE A 182 19.74 17.85 -11.25
C PHE A 182 20.14 19.09 -10.44
N TYR A 183 20.63 20.11 -11.14
CA TYR A 183 21.05 21.35 -10.49
C TYR A 183 19.88 22.09 -9.84
N ARG A 184 20.08 22.57 -8.62
CA ARG A 184 19.17 23.51 -7.99
C ARG A 184 19.06 24.78 -8.83
N GLY A 185 17.88 25.05 -9.37
CA GLY A 185 17.64 26.14 -10.33
C GLY A 185 17.36 25.67 -11.75
N THR A 186 17.56 24.37 -12.04
CA THR A 186 16.96 23.71 -13.20
C THR A 186 15.55 23.28 -12.84
N SER A 187 14.58 23.45 -13.73
CA SER A 187 13.21 23.00 -13.46
C SER A 187 13.11 21.47 -13.43
N LEU A 188 12.18 20.95 -12.62
CA LEU A 188 11.92 19.51 -12.55
C LEU A 188 11.52 18.94 -13.93
N LYS A 189 10.84 19.75 -14.76
CA LYS A 189 10.49 19.36 -16.12
C LYS A 189 11.74 19.15 -16.98
N GLU A 190 12.68 20.08 -16.97
CA GLU A 190 13.96 19.95 -17.70
C GLU A 190 14.77 18.77 -17.18
N ALA A 191 14.74 18.50 -15.87
CA ALA A 191 15.39 17.35 -15.28
C ALA A 191 14.81 16.02 -15.81
N LEU A 192 13.48 15.92 -15.94
CA LEU A 192 12.80 14.75 -16.52
C LEU A 192 13.10 14.61 -18.03
N ASP A 193 13.12 15.71 -18.78
CA ASP A 193 13.47 15.67 -20.19
C ASP A 193 14.93 15.20 -20.40
N ASN A 194 15.85 15.63 -19.54
CA ASN A 194 17.24 15.16 -19.55
C ASN A 194 17.34 13.69 -19.16
N LEU A 195 16.56 13.21 -18.19
CA LEU A 195 16.48 11.79 -17.82
C LEU A 195 16.14 10.94 -19.06
N PHE A 196 15.13 11.33 -19.84
CA PHE A 196 14.76 10.61 -21.06
C PHE A 196 15.87 10.59 -22.09
N ILE A 197 16.58 11.70 -22.28
CA ILE A 197 17.71 11.81 -23.22
C ILE A 197 18.85 10.86 -22.82
N GLU A 198 19.23 10.84 -21.53
CA GLU A 198 20.31 9.97 -21.04
C GLU A 198 19.92 8.49 -21.11
N CYS A 199 18.66 8.14 -20.77
CA CYS A 199 18.16 6.79 -20.93
C CYS A 199 18.14 6.33 -22.40
N ASP A 200 17.70 7.18 -23.32
CA ASP A 200 17.70 6.89 -24.76
C ASP A 200 19.11 6.73 -25.32
N LYS A 201 20.07 7.46 -24.78
CA LYS A 201 21.49 7.34 -25.14
C LYS A 201 22.08 6.03 -24.62
N ALA A 202 21.78 5.67 -23.35
CA ALA A 202 22.18 4.39 -22.76
C ALA A 202 21.61 3.21 -23.58
N TYR A 203 20.31 3.25 -23.90
CA TYR A 203 19.65 2.25 -24.74
C TYR A 203 20.31 2.11 -26.11
N ARG A 204 20.56 3.21 -26.82
CA ARG A 204 21.26 3.19 -28.12
C ARG A 204 22.67 2.63 -28.03
N ASN A 205 23.32 2.77 -26.88
CA ASN A 205 24.61 2.17 -26.59
C ASN A 205 24.51 0.67 -26.21
N GLY A 206 23.30 0.11 -26.20
CA GLY A 206 23.03 -1.31 -25.95
C GLY A 206 22.79 -1.66 -24.48
N ALA A 207 22.54 -0.68 -23.61
CA ALA A 207 22.15 -0.95 -22.23
C ALA A 207 20.75 -1.58 -22.19
N ASN A 208 20.62 -2.69 -21.47
CA ASN A 208 19.35 -3.36 -21.19
C ASN A 208 19.04 -3.43 -19.68
N ILE A 209 19.91 -2.86 -18.85
CA ILE A 209 19.69 -2.65 -17.43
C ILE A 209 19.98 -1.19 -17.12
N LEU A 210 18.95 -0.43 -16.78
CA LEU A 210 19.08 0.98 -16.39
C LEU A 210 18.98 1.07 -14.85
N ILE A 211 20.04 1.57 -14.22
CA ILE A 211 20.09 1.82 -12.79
C ILE A 211 19.84 3.30 -12.55
N LEU A 212 18.64 3.65 -12.12
CA LEU A 212 18.30 5.02 -11.71
C LEU A 212 18.83 5.26 -10.30
N SER A 213 19.69 6.27 -10.12
CA SER A 213 20.35 6.52 -8.83
C SER A 213 20.21 7.96 -8.39
N ASP A 214 19.78 8.18 -7.16
CA ASP A 214 19.77 9.48 -6.48
C ASP A 214 20.95 9.68 -5.54
N LYS A 215 21.93 8.78 -5.53
CA LYS A 215 23.15 8.93 -4.75
C LYS A 215 23.96 10.13 -5.19
N GLY A 216 24.47 10.87 -4.21
CA GLY A 216 25.30 12.04 -4.45
C GLY A 216 24.55 13.37 -4.39
N VAL A 217 23.35 13.39 -3.79
CA VAL A 217 22.70 14.66 -3.44
C VAL A 217 23.64 15.51 -2.60
N ASP A 218 23.81 16.76 -2.98
CA ASP A 218 24.65 17.75 -2.32
C ASP A 218 24.00 19.14 -2.30
N GLU A 219 24.68 20.16 -1.81
CA GLU A 219 24.14 21.52 -1.72
C GLU A 219 23.69 22.10 -3.08
N GLY A 220 24.31 21.68 -4.17
CA GLY A 220 24.02 22.16 -5.53
C GLY A 220 23.07 21.27 -6.33
N HIS A 221 22.86 20.03 -5.90
CA HIS A 221 22.09 19.04 -6.63
C HIS A 221 20.95 18.44 -5.82
N MET A 222 19.76 18.50 -6.39
CA MET A 222 18.56 17.83 -5.89
C MET A 222 18.32 16.54 -6.68
N ALA A 223 17.49 15.65 -6.13
CA ALA A 223 17.09 14.42 -6.82
C ALA A 223 15.64 14.50 -7.34
N ILE A 224 15.40 13.97 -8.52
CA ILE A 224 14.03 13.75 -9.02
C ILE A 224 13.34 12.74 -8.07
N PRO A 225 12.08 12.98 -7.63
CA PRO A 225 11.37 12.01 -6.78
C PRO A 225 11.36 10.62 -7.41
N SER A 226 11.73 9.62 -6.65
CA SER A 226 11.96 8.25 -7.17
C SER A 226 10.74 7.68 -7.89
N LEU A 227 9.55 7.85 -7.32
CA LEU A 227 8.30 7.40 -7.94
C LEU A 227 8.02 8.11 -9.27
N LEU A 228 8.24 9.41 -9.32
CA LEU A 228 8.07 10.20 -10.55
C LEU A 228 9.07 9.78 -11.63
N ALA A 229 10.34 9.59 -11.26
CA ALA A 229 11.39 9.16 -12.18
C ALA A 229 11.10 7.79 -12.80
N VAL A 230 10.72 6.81 -11.97
CA VAL A 230 10.39 5.45 -12.41
C VAL A 230 9.18 5.47 -13.34
N SER A 231 8.07 6.09 -12.91
CA SER A 231 6.84 6.13 -13.71
C SER A 231 7.02 6.89 -15.02
N ALA A 232 7.69 8.06 -14.98
CA ALA A 232 7.96 8.86 -16.18
C ALA A 232 8.80 8.09 -17.20
N LEU A 233 9.87 7.42 -16.74
CA LEU A 233 10.72 6.61 -17.61
C LEU A 233 9.95 5.39 -18.16
N GLU A 234 9.18 4.70 -17.35
CA GLU A 234 8.32 3.59 -17.78
C GLU A 234 7.40 4.02 -18.92
N GLN A 235 6.68 5.15 -18.75
CA GLN A 235 5.81 5.70 -19.79
C GLN A 235 6.58 6.11 -21.04
N HIS A 236 7.78 6.66 -20.89
CA HIS A 236 8.66 6.99 -22.01
C HIS A 236 9.08 5.74 -22.79
N LEU A 237 9.48 4.68 -22.11
CA LEU A 237 9.88 3.40 -22.73
C LEU A 237 8.70 2.74 -23.45
N VAL A 238 7.50 2.77 -22.87
CA VAL A 238 6.27 2.27 -23.51
C VAL A 238 5.96 3.07 -24.78
N LYS A 239 5.92 4.41 -24.70
CA LYS A 239 5.64 5.30 -25.84
C LYS A 239 6.66 5.15 -26.97
N THR A 240 7.92 4.89 -26.63
CA THR A 240 9.01 4.72 -27.60
C THR A 240 9.25 3.26 -28.00
N LYS A 241 8.41 2.31 -27.52
CA LYS A 241 8.44 0.86 -27.82
C LYS A 241 9.76 0.17 -27.45
N LYS A 242 10.31 0.55 -26.29
CA LYS A 242 11.58 0.01 -25.75
C LYS A 242 11.37 -0.78 -24.45
N LYS A 243 10.14 -0.82 -23.92
CA LYS A 243 9.86 -1.38 -22.59
C LYS A 243 10.33 -2.82 -22.41
N THR A 244 10.12 -3.67 -23.39
CA THR A 244 10.51 -5.09 -23.32
C THR A 244 12.01 -5.33 -23.47
N ASP A 245 12.76 -4.30 -23.88
CA ASP A 245 14.21 -4.43 -24.09
C ASP A 245 15.02 -4.02 -22.84
N VAL A 246 14.38 -3.44 -21.82
CA VAL A 246 15.08 -2.79 -20.70
C VAL A 246 14.41 -3.05 -19.37
N SER A 247 15.22 -3.42 -18.37
CA SER A 247 14.82 -3.44 -16.95
C SER A 247 15.24 -2.16 -16.23
N ILE A 248 14.40 -1.69 -15.31
CA ILE A 248 14.65 -0.51 -14.48
C ILE A 248 14.97 -0.96 -13.06
N ILE A 249 16.15 -0.67 -12.58
CA ILE A 249 16.54 -0.82 -11.18
C ILE A 249 16.57 0.55 -10.53
N LEU A 250 15.91 0.72 -9.41
CA LEU A 250 15.95 1.95 -8.64
C LEU A 250 16.92 1.82 -7.46
N GLU A 251 17.94 2.68 -7.40
CA GLU A 251 18.82 2.88 -6.27
C GLU A 251 18.48 4.21 -5.62
N SER A 252 17.79 4.19 -4.48
CA SER A 252 17.24 5.43 -3.91
C SER A 252 17.28 5.45 -2.38
N GLY A 253 17.47 6.66 -1.85
CA GLY A 253 17.33 6.94 -0.42
C GLY A 253 15.88 7.13 0.03
N GLU A 254 14.92 7.26 -0.88
CA GLU A 254 13.55 7.64 -0.53
C GLU A 254 12.69 6.49 0.02
N PRO A 255 12.63 5.26 -0.59
CA PRO A 255 11.69 4.21 -0.16
C PRO A 255 12.11 3.56 1.16
N ARG A 256 11.13 3.40 2.06
CA ARG A 256 11.33 2.84 3.41
C ARG A 256 10.19 2.03 3.98
N ASP A 257 8.97 2.09 3.40
CA ASP A 257 7.81 1.32 3.86
C ASP A 257 7.17 0.50 2.72
N VAL A 258 6.35 -0.47 3.07
CA VAL A 258 5.73 -1.41 2.11
C VAL A 258 4.94 -0.68 1.01
N HIS A 259 4.21 0.39 1.35
CA HIS A 259 3.43 1.15 0.38
C HIS A 259 4.30 1.79 -0.70
N GLN A 260 5.42 2.37 -0.31
CA GLN A 260 6.36 3.02 -1.22
C GLN A 260 7.01 2.00 -2.17
N PHE A 261 7.45 0.85 -1.66
CA PHE A 261 7.98 -0.23 -2.52
C PHE A 261 6.93 -0.79 -3.47
N ALA A 262 5.72 -1.05 -2.97
CA ALA A 262 4.63 -1.55 -3.80
C ALA A 262 4.27 -0.55 -4.91
N THR A 263 4.27 0.75 -4.59
CA THR A 263 3.98 1.81 -5.57
C THR A 263 5.08 1.87 -6.64
N ILE A 264 6.35 1.87 -6.26
CA ILE A 264 7.48 1.91 -7.20
C ILE A 264 7.46 0.70 -8.14
N LEU A 265 7.27 -0.52 -7.62
CA LEU A 265 7.14 -1.73 -8.45
C LEU A 265 5.89 -1.64 -9.34
N GLY A 266 4.77 -1.18 -8.80
CA GLY A 266 3.52 -1.00 -9.55
C GLY A 266 3.61 0.01 -10.68
N TYR A 267 4.57 0.93 -10.63
CA TYR A 267 4.83 1.91 -11.69
C TYR A 267 6.03 1.57 -12.58
N GLY A 268 6.61 0.37 -12.48
CA GLY A 268 7.47 -0.19 -13.53
C GLY A 268 8.92 -0.48 -13.13
N ALA A 269 9.34 -0.24 -11.88
CA ALA A 269 10.64 -0.72 -11.43
C ALA A 269 10.68 -2.25 -11.41
N THR A 270 11.78 -2.83 -11.85
CA THR A 270 12.03 -4.28 -11.79
C THR A 270 12.55 -4.66 -10.41
N ALA A 271 13.49 -3.86 -9.87
CA ALA A 271 14.07 -4.07 -8.54
C ALA A 271 14.41 -2.74 -7.87
N ILE A 272 14.59 -2.76 -6.55
CA ILE A 272 14.82 -1.56 -5.74
C ILE A 272 15.95 -1.82 -4.74
N TYR A 273 16.92 -0.93 -4.68
CA TYR A 273 17.93 -0.87 -3.63
C TYR A 273 17.72 0.36 -2.73
N PRO A 274 17.16 0.18 -1.52
CA PRO A 274 16.86 1.27 -0.59
C PRO A 274 18.09 1.58 0.27
N TYR A 275 19.15 2.16 -0.29
CA TYR A 275 20.43 2.28 0.39
C TYR A 275 20.34 3.01 1.73
N LEU A 276 19.57 4.10 1.82
CA LEU A 276 19.49 4.90 3.04
C LEU A 276 18.71 4.18 4.16
N ALA A 277 17.66 3.41 3.81
CA ALA A 277 16.97 2.58 4.80
C ALA A 277 17.88 1.48 5.37
N HIS A 278 18.74 0.88 4.53
CA HIS A 278 19.75 -0.09 5.00
C HIS A 278 20.80 0.56 5.89
N GLU A 279 21.30 1.74 5.52
CA GLU A 279 22.24 2.50 6.34
C GLU A 279 21.61 2.96 7.67
N CYS A 280 20.30 3.28 7.66
CA CYS A 280 19.56 3.57 8.88
C CYS A 280 19.52 2.37 9.85
N ILE A 281 19.33 1.15 9.32
CA ILE A 281 19.38 -0.09 10.13
C ILE A 281 20.77 -0.29 10.74
N GLU A 282 21.83 -0.08 9.97
CA GLU A 282 23.20 -0.16 10.46
C GLU A 282 23.44 0.86 11.58
N GLU A 283 22.98 2.10 11.42
CA GLU A 283 23.07 3.13 12.46
C GLU A 283 22.33 2.72 13.75
N MET A 284 21.11 2.16 13.63
CA MET A 284 20.36 1.67 14.80
C MET A 284 21.13 0.62 15.59
N ILE A 285 21.89 -0.24 14.91
CA ILE A 285 22.73 -1.24 15.56
C ILE A 285 23.93 -0.57 16.25
N GLN A 286 24.58 0.38 15.58
CA GLN A 286 25.70 1.16 16.16
C GLN A 286 25.26 1.94 17.41
N LEU A 287 24.03 2.46 17.42
CA LEU A 287 23.41 3.17 18.55
C LEU A 287 22.81 2.24 19.61
N ASN A 288 22.97 0.91 19.50
CA ASN A 288 22.40 -0.09 20.40
C ASN A 288 20.85 -0.05 20.50
N MET A 289 20.16 0.45 19.48
CA MET A 289 18.70 0.41 19.39
C MET A 289 18.18 -0.96 18.90
N LEU A 290 19.02 -1.69 18.17
CA LEU A 290 18.75 -3.02 17.64
C LEU A 290 19.96 -3.93 17.94
N ASP A 291 19.74 -4.99 18.72
CA ASP A 291 20.74 -6.01 19.02
C ASP A 291 20.63 -7.15 18.00
N LYS A 292 21.32 -6.99 16.88
CA LYS A 292 21.32 -7.93 15.76
C LYS A 292 22.55 -7.73 14.86
N GLU A 293 22.95 -8.76 14.12
CA GLU A 293 23.97 -8.63 13.09
C GLU A 293 23.41 -7.83 11.90
N VAL A 294 24.24 -6.97 11.30
CA VAL A 294 23.81 -5.98 10.29
C VAL A 294 23.12 -6.65 9.09
N ASN A 295 23.77 -7.65 8.47
CA ASN A 295 23.20 -8.30 7.29
C ASN A 295 21.89 -9.03 7.62
N ILE A 296 21.81 -9.68 8.80
CA ILE A 296 20.58 -10.33 9.25
C ILE A 296 19.45 -9.32 9.44
N ALA A 297 19.76 -8.14 9.99
CA ALA A 297 18.77 -7.10 10.20
C ALA A 297 18.26 -6.51 8.87
N ILE A 298 19.15 -6.32 7.90
CA ILE A 298 18.80 -5.88 6.54
C ILE A 298 17.96 -6.93 5.82
N ASP A 299 18.36 -8.22 5.89
CA ASP A 299 17.60 -9.31 5.29
C ASP A 299 16.21 -9.42 5.91
N ASP A 300 16.10 -9.26 7.23
CA ASP A 300 14.82 -9.28 7.94
C ASP A 300 13.90 -8.11 7.54
N TYR A 301 14.46 -6.92 7.33
CA TYR A 301 13.74 -5.77 6.80
C TYR A 301 13.27 -6.03 5.35
N ASN A 302 14.16 -6.50 4.48
CA ASN A 302 13.82 -6.81 3.09
C ASN A 302 12.74 -7.90 3.00
N GLU A 303 12.80 -8.90 3.89
CA GLU A 303 11.76 -9.94 3.97
C GLU A 303 10.42 -9.38 4.47
N ALA A 304 10.41 -8.44 5.42
CA ALA A 304 9.19 -7.78 5.88
C ALA A 304 8.53 -6.99 4.74
N ILE A 305 9.32 -6.24 3.96
CA ILE A 305 8.83 -5.54 2.77
C ILE A 305 8.25 -6.53 1.75
N LEU A 306 8.99 -7.60 1.44
CA LEU A 306 8.54 -8.62 0.48
C LEU A 306 7.22 -9.26 0.89
N LYS A 307 7.06 -9.64 2.16
CA LYS A 307 5.81 -10.17 2.70
C LYS A 307 4.65 -9.20 2.54
N GLY A 308 4.89 -7.92 2.78
CA GLY A 308 3.90 -6.86 2.56
C GLY A 308 3.47 -6.77 1.08
N ILE A 309 4.42 -6.82 0.15
CA ILE A 309 4.15 -6.79 -1.30
C ILE A 309 3.39 -8.06 -1.73
N VAL A 310 3.79 -9.24 -1.26
CA VAL A 310 3.10 -10.52 -1.51
C VAL A 310 1.65 -10.43 -1.05
N LYS A 311 1.41 -9.91 0.15
CA LYS A 311 0.06 -9.71 0.68
C LYS A 311 -0.78 -8.76 -0.19
N ILE A 312 -0.19 -7.68 -0.70
CA ILE A 312 -0.85 -6.75 -1.61
C ILE A 312 -1.19 -7.45 -2.94
N ALA A 313 -0.23 -8.11 -3.57
CA ALA A 313 -0.42 -8.84 -4.82
C ALA A 313 -1.48 -9.94 -4.67
N ALA A 314 -1.43 -10.72 -3.59
CA ALA A 314 -2.38 -11.79 -3.30
C ALA A 314 -3.83 -11.26 -3.21
N LYS A 315 -4.06 -10.10 -2.58
CA LYS A 315 -5.38 -9.48 -2.51
C LYS A 315 -5.91 -9.02 -3.87
N MET A 316 -5.02 -8.73 -4.81
CA MET A 316 -5.36 -8.41 -6.19
C MET A 316 -5.48 -9.66 -7.09
N GLY A 317 -5.34 -10.87 -6.54
CA GLY A 317 -5.36 -12.11 -7.31
C GLY A 317 -4.12 -12.31 -8.18
N ILE A 318 -3.03 -11.64 -7.87
CA ILE A 318 -1.76 -11.70 -8.60
C ILE A 318 -0.84 -12.68 -7.87
N SER A 319 -0.42 -13.75 -8.54
CA SER A 319 0.41 -14.81 -7.98
C SER A 319 1.88 -14.76 -8.44
N THR A 320 2.30 -13.73 -9.14
CA THR A 320 3.69 -13.53 -9.54
C THR A 320 4.03 -12.05 -9.50
N LEU A 321 5.18 -11.68 -8.91
CA LEU A 321 5.59 -10.28 -8.81
C LEU A 321 5.88 -9.65 -10.16
N GLN A 322 6.28 -10.44 -11.17
CA GLN A 322 6.41 -9.94 -12.53
C GLN A 322 5.10 -9.34 -13.09
N SER A 323 3.96 -9.94 -12.76
CA SER A 323 2.66 -9.41 -13.19
C SER A 323 2.21 -8.21 -12.35
N TYR A 324 2.81 -7.98 -11.19
CA TYR A 324 2.58 -6.80 -10.38
C TYR A 324 3.36 -5.58 -10.88
N GLN A 325 4.53 -5.82 -11.48
CA GLN A 325 5.37 -4.76 -12.04
C GLN A 325 4.64 -4.03 -13.17
N GLY A 326 4.54 -2.71 -13.07
CA GLY A 326 3.83 -1.89 -14.03
C GLY A 326 2.30 -2.05 -14.07
N ALA A 327 1.70 -2.76 -13.11
CA ALA A 327 0.25 -2.99 -13.07
C ALA A 327 -0.57 -1.73 -12.73
N GLN A 328 0.05 -0.70 -12.15
CA GLN A 328 -0.55 0.60 -11.85
C GLN A 328 -1.87 0.51 -11.06
N ILE A 329 -1.96 -0.41 -10.10
CA ILE A 329 -3.18 -0.67 -9.31
C ILE A 329 -3.31 0.36 -8.18
N PHE A 330 -3.30 1.63 -8.54
CA PHE A 330 -3.40 2.77 -7.64
C PHE A 330 -4.32 3.83 -8.22
N GLU A 331 -4.91 4.65 -7.33
CA GLU A 331 -5.51 5.92 -7.67
C GLU A 331 -4.67 7.07 -7.10
N ALA A 332 -4.62 8.18 -7.81
CA ALA A 332 -4.01 9.42 -7.34
C ALA A 332 -5.08 10.37 -6.82
N ILE A 333 -4.83 10.99 -5.67
CA ILE A 333 -5.74 11.95 -5.04
C ILE A 333 -5.00 13.25 -4.81
N GLY A 334 -5.37 14.29 -5.53
CA GLY A 334 -4.78 15.61 -5.37
C GLY A 334 -3.55 15.87 -6.24
N ILE A 335 -3.45 15.23 -7.40
CA ILE A 335 -2.42 15.49 -8.42
C ILE A 335 -3.12 16.00 -9.68
N SER A 336 -2.57 17.04 -10.33
CA SER A 336 -3.13 17.63 -11.53
C SER A 336 -3.21 16.62 -12.68
N LYS A 337 -4.25 16.78 -13.50
CA LYS A 337 -4.46 15.93 -14.67
C LYS A 337 -3.27 15.93 -15.63
N GLU A 338 -2.60 17.08 -15.80
CA GLU A 338 -1.42 17.20 -16.66
C GLU A 338 -0.29 16.29 -16.21
N VAL A 339 0.01 16.26 -14.91
CA VAL A 339 1.03 15.37 -14.32
C VAL A 339 0.65 13.91 -14.50
N ILE A 340 -0.63 13.56 -14.24
CA ILE A 340 -1.13 12.20 -14.40
C ILE A 340 -1.04 11.74 -15.86
N ASP A 341 -1.58 12.51 -16.80
CA ASP A 341 -1.62 12.12 -18.21
C ASP A 341 -0.22 11.99 -18.82
N THR A 342 0.74 12.78 -18.31
CA THR A 342 2.10 12.82 -18.85
C THR A 342 2.98 11.73 -18.25
N TYR A 343 3.01 11.59 -16.90
CA TYR A 343 3.99 10.79 -16.17
C TYR A 343 3.39 9.55 -15.48
N PHE A 344 2.08 9.51 -15.25
CA PHE A 344 1.35 8.41 -14.61
C PHE A 344 0.18 7.94 -15.49
N THR A 345 0.38 7.88 -16.79
CA THR A 345 -0.65 7.58 -17.79
C THR A 345 -1.49 6.37 -17.39
N ASN A 346 -2.83 6.48 -17.51
CA ASN A 346 -3.85 5.49 -17.11
C ASN A 346 -4.09 5.35 -15.60
N THR A 347 -3.41 6.11 -14.76
CA THR A 347 -3.76 6.15 -13.32
C THR A 347 -5.10 6.84 -13.12
N ILE A 348 -5.97 6.24 -12.31
CA ILE A 348 -7.26 6.84 -11.95
C ILE A 348 -6.99 8.06 -11.07
N SER A 349 -7.54 9.21 -11.44
CA SER A 349 -7.48 10.44 -10.65
C SER A 349 -8.77 11.23 -10.84
N GLU A 350 -9.59 11.29 -9.78
CA GLU A 350 -10.85 12.03 -9.79
C GLU A 350 -10.75 13.40 -9.08
N VAL A 351 -9.66 13.62 -8.36
CA VAL A 351 -9.40 14.84 -7.59
C VAL A 351 -8.06 15.43 -8.02
N GLU A 352 -8.13 16.51 -8.77
CA GLU A 352 -6.94 17.27 -9.18
C GLU A 352 -6.33 18.05 -8.01
N GLY A 353 -5.09 18.49 -8.17
CA GLY A 353 -4.38 19.25 -7.12
C GLY A 353 -3.01 19.74 -7.56
N ILE A 354 -1.96 19.25 -6.92
CA ILE A 354 -0.59 19.74 -7.11
C ILE A 354 -0.12 19.56 -8.55
N THR A 355 0.61 20.54 -9.02
CA THR A 355 1.27 20.58 -10.35
C THR A 355 2.71 20.08 -10.25
N LEU A 356 3.39 19.99 -11.38
CA LEU A 356 4.82 19.65 -11.40
C LEU A 356 5.66 20.70 -10.67
N GLU A 357 5.30 21.98 -10.79
CA GLU A 357 5.95 23.08 -10.09
C GLU A 357 5.72 23.02 -8.57
N ASP A 358 4.59 22.50 -8.12
CA ASP A 358 4.34 22.31 -6.67
C ASP A 358 5.19 21.17 -6.12
N ILE A 359 5.35 20.07 -6.87
CA ILE A 359 6.28 18.98 -6.53
C ILE A 359 7.73 19.53 -6.45
N GLU A 360 8.12 20.39 -7.37
CA GLU A 360 9.44 21.03 -7.35
C GLU A 360 9.63 21.91 -6.11
N LYS A 361 8.61 22.69 -5.71
CA LYS A 361 8.66 23.49 -4.47
C LYS A 361 8.84 22.63 -3.22
N ASP A 362 8.19 21.47 -3.17
CA ASP A 362 8.35 20.54 -2.04
C ASP A 362 9.78 19.98 -1.99
N LEU A 363 10.38 19.65 -3.14
CA LEU A 363 11.78 19.23 -3.21
C LEU A 363 12.73 20.34 -2.71
N ILE A 364 12.53 21.57 -3.18
CA ILE A 364 13.33 22.72 -2.77
C ILE A 364 13.20 22.93 -1.25
N TYR A 365 11.98 22.81 -0.70
CA TYR A 365 11.74 22.95 0.73
C TYR A 365 12.55 21.93 1.56
N HIS A 366 12.51 20.65 1.21
CA HIS A 366 13.29 19.62 1.90
C HIS A 366 14.79 19.81 1.75
N HIS A 367 15.24 20.16 0.56
CA HIS A 367 16.64 20.40 0.25
C HIS A 367 17.17 21.61 1.05
N ASP A 368 16.44 22.74 1.07
CA ASP A 368 16.84 23.95 1.79
C ASP A 368 16.91 23.72 3.30
N ARG A 369 15.99 22.92 3.84
CA ARG A 369 16.04 22.52 5.25
C ARG A 369 17.22 21.60 5.59
N ALA A 370 17.65 20.79 4.66
CA ALA A 370 18.76 19.86 4.86
C ALA A 370 20.11 20.56 4.82
N TYR A 371 20.29 21.49 3.90
CA TYR A 371 21.56 22.17 3.70
C TYR A 371 21.64 23.54 4.35
N ASP A 372 20.50 24.11 4.81
CA ASP A 372 20.39 25.41 5.49
C ASP A 372 21.37 26.47 4.95
N PRO A 373 21.11 27.08 3.77
CA PRO A 373 22.07 27.97 3.09
C PRO A 373 22.46 29.20 3.93
N LEU A 374 21.74 29.48 5.01
CA LEU A 374 22.05 30.57 5.92
C LEU A 374 22.79 30.12 7.19
N GLY A 375 22.96 28.82 7.41
CA GLY A 375 23.64 28.25 8.57
C GLY A 375 22.97 28.59 9.92
N LEU A 376 21.65 28.84 9.90
CA LEU A 376 20.89 29.31 11.09
C LEU A 376 20.46 28.17 11.99
N THR A 377 20.43 26.93 11.49
CA THR A 377 20.03 25.75 12.25
C THR A 377 21.15 24.72 12.30
N THR A 378 21.46 24.27 13.50
CA THR A 378 22.39 23.15 13.73
C THR A 378 21.65 21.88 14.14
N ASP A 379 20.32 21.89 14.06
CA ASP A 379 19.47 20.78 14.48
C ASP A 379 19.49 19.67 13.42
N THR A 380 20.17 18.56 13.76
CA THR A 380 20.20 17.34 12.96
C THR A 380 19.14 16.31 13.37
N SER A 381 18.30 16.62 14.37
CA SER A 381 17.25 15.71 14.82
C SER A 381 16.19 15.48 13.74
N LEU A 382 15.64 14.26 13.75
CA LEU A 382 14.54 13.90 12.87
C LEU A 382 13.24 14.58 13.32
N ASP A 383 12.48 15.07 12.36
CA ASP A 383 11.16 15.62 12.63
C ASP A 383 10.24 14.51 13.17
N SER A 384 9.37 14.85 14.12
CA SER A 384 8.26 14.01 14.54
C SER A 384 6.97 14.73 14.19
N ILE A 385 6.42 14.45 13.02
CA ILE A 385 5.21 15.13 12.52
C ILE A 385 3.92 14.62 13.14
N GLY A 386 3.96 13.46 13.80
CA GLY A 386 2.77 12.89 14.42
C GLY A 386 1.87 12.16 13.44
N PHE A 387 2.41 11.49 12.44
CA PHE A 387 1.65 10.79 11.40
C PHE A 387 0.74 9.68 11.96
N HIS A 388 1.24 8.88 12.91
CA HIS A 388 0.50 7.77 13.50
C HIS A 388 -0.06 8.08 14.89
N LYS A 389 0.47 9.07 15.57
CA LYS A 389 0.07 9.45 16.94
C LYS A 389 0.07 10.96 17.07
N LEU A 390 -1.04 11.52 17.55
CA LEU A 390 -1.16 12.96 17.77
C LEU A 390 0.06 13.51 18.51
N ARG A 391 0.65 14.55 17.95
CA ARG A 391 1.68 15.40 18.56
C ARG A 391 1.15 16.81 18.65
N LYS A 392 1.63 17.57 19.63
CA LYS A 392 1.27 18.99 19.80
C LYS A 392 2.46 19.86 19.42
N GLY A 393 2.19 21.01 18.82
CA GLY A 393 3.20 21.99 18.40
C GLY A 393 3.09 22.35 16.92
N ASP A 394 3.89 23.33 16.51
CA ASP A 394 3.95 23.79 15.13
C ASP A 394 4.52 22.68 14.21
N GLY A 395 4.05 22.61 12.97
CA GLY A 395 4.49 21.62 12.00
C GLY A 395 4.03 20.18 12.30
N LYS A 396 3.06 19.98 13.20
CA LYS A 396 2.47 18.67 13.49
C LYS A 396 1.21 18.45 12.67
N GLU A 397 0.95 17.18 12.32
CA GLU A 397 -0.27 16.82 11.63
C GLU A 397 -1.50 16.96 12.53
N ASP A 398 -2.58 17.44 11.94
CA ASP A 398 -3.88 17.44 12.57
C ASP A 398 -4.49 16.03 12.56
N HIS A 399 -5.24 15.69 13.59
CA HIS A 399 -5.98 14.44 13.67
C HIS A 399 -7.48 14.70 13.85
N LEU A 400 -8.31 13.98 13.10
CA LEU A 400 -9.77 14.07 13.22
C LEU A 400 -10.25 13.68 14.62
N TYR A 401 -9.63 12.65 15.20
CA TYR A 401 -9.96 12.13 16.52
C TYR A 401 -8.93 12.56 17.56
N SER A 402 -8.97 13.85 17.91
CA SER A 402 -8.14 14.37 18.99
C SER A 402 -8.62 13.89 20.37
N PRO A 403 -7.75 13.87 21.40
CA PRO A 403 -8.18 13.58 22.78
C PRO A 403 -9.32 14.49 23.26
N GLU A 404 -9.30 15.75 22.88
CA GLU A 404 -10.34 16.73 23.21
C GLU A 404 -11.69 16.33 22.62
N THR A 405 -11.73 15.94 21.35
CA THR A 405 -12.92 15.49 20.64
C THR A 405 -13.49 14.21 21.27
N ILE A 406 -12.60 13.24 21.57
CA ILE A 406 -12.99 11.97 22.20
C ILE A 406 -13.57 12.22 23.61
N VAL A 407 -12.93 13.06 24.42
CA VAL A 407 -13.40 13.38 25.79
C VAL A 407 -14.75 14.09 25.77
N LYS A 408 -14.99 14.99 24.81
CA LYS A 408 -16.31 15.64 24.66
C LYS A 408 -17.41 14.61 24.39
N LEU A 409 -17.17 13.69 23.43
CA LEU A 409 -18.13 12.63 23.14
C LEU A 409 -18.38 11.73 24.34
N GLN A 410 -17.33 11.29 25.02
CA GLN A 410 -17.44 10.45 26.21
C GLN A 410 -18.23 11.13 27.33
N ARG A 411 -17.94 12.40 27.62
CA ARG A 411 -18.67 13.17 28.63
C ARG A 411 -20.13 13.36 28.25
N ALA A 412 -20.40 13.79 27.02
CA ALA A 412 -21.76 13.99 26.52
C ALA A 412 -22.63 12.73 26.71
N THR A 413 -22.06 11.55 26.37
CA THR A 413 -22.77 10.26 26.50
C THR A 413 -22.90 9.80 27.95
N GLN A 414 -21.89 9.98 28.78
CA GLN A 414 -21.91 9.58 30.19
C GLN A 414 -22.86 10.42 31.04
N THR A 415 -22.92 11.74 30.76
CA THR A 415 -23.78 12.67 31.52
C THR A 415 -25.14 12.88 30.85
N ASN A 416 -25.39 12.28 29.68
CA ASN A 416 -26.56 12.52 28.84
C ASN A 416 -26.76 14.02 28.52
N ASP A 417 -25.66 14.72 28.26
CA ASP A 417 -25.63 16.15 27.97
C ASP A 417 -25.71 16.40 26.46
N TYR A 418 -26.89 16.82 26.02
CA TYR A 418 -27.14 17.05 24.59
C TYR A 418 -26.45 18.32 24.05
N ASP A 419 -26.26 19.33 24.88
CA ASP A 419 -25.58 20.57 24.45
C ASP A 419 -24.09 20.31 24.23
N LEU A 420 -23.47 19.54 25.11
CA LEU A 420 -22.09 19.08 24.93
C LEU A 420 -21.94 18.18 23.67
N PHE A 421 -22.94 17.35 23.37
CA PHE A 421 -22.97 16.57 22.14
C PHE A 421 -23.08 17.47 20.90
N LYS A 422 -23.84 18.57 20.96
CA LYS A 422 -23.90 19.55 19.88
C LYS A 422 -22.56 20.27 19.68
N GLU A 423 -21.86 20.63 20.77
CA GLU A 423 -20.52 21.20 20.68
C GLU A 423 -19.55 20.25 19.97
N TYR A 424 -19.55 18.97 20.37
CA TYR A 424 -18.79 17.91 19.69
C TYR A 424 -19.11 17.82 18.19
N SER A 425 -20.39 17.76 17.84
CA SER A 425 -20.83 17.66 16.45
C SER A 425 -20.46 18.88 15.61
N ASN A 426 -20.60 20.07 16.18
CA ASN A 426 -20.23 21.33 15.51
C ASN A 426 -18.72 21.41 15.27
N GLU A 427 -17.92 20.98 16.24
CA GLU A 427 -16.47 20.92 16.09
C GLU A 427 -16.05 19.99 14.96
N LEU A 428 -16.61 18.76 14.93
CA LEU A 428 -16.36 17.82 13.85
C LEU A 428 -16.77 18.32 12.45
N ASN A 429 -17.87 19.08 12.39
CA ASN A 429 -18.38 19.58 11.12
C ASN A 429 -17.70 20.87 10.64
N SER A 430 -17.13 21.67 11.53
CA SER A 430 -16.56 22.99 11.20
C SER A 430 -15.05 23.01 11.13
N ASN A 431 -14.36 22.28 12.01
CA ASN A 431 -12.90 22.40 12.17
C ASN A 431 -12.11 21.37 11.37
N HIS A 432 -12.77 20.34 10.81
CA HIS A 432 -12.08 19.20 10.18
C HIS A 432 -12.24 19.15 8.65
N GLN A 433 -12.34 20.30 8.01
CA GLN A 433 -12.50 20.41 6.55
C GLN A 433 -11.36 19.76 5.75
N LYS A 434 -10.19 19.59 6.36
CA LYS A 434 -9.01 19.02 5.72
C LYS A 434 -8.96 17.49 5.71
N HIS A 435 -9.75 16.80 6.56
CA HIS A 435 -9.57 15.38 6.83
C HIS A 435 -10.33 14.47 5.85
N HIS A 436 -11.37 14.97 5.20
CA HIS A 436 -12.12 14.20 4.22
C HIS A 436 -12.85 15.10 3.22
N LEU A 437 -13.02 14.60 1.99
CA LEU A 437 -13.65 15.34 0.90
C LEU A 437 -15.09 15.77 1.21
N ARG A 438 -15.84 14.95 1.98
CA ARG A 438 -17.21 15.29 2.38
C ARG A 438 -17.31 16.66 3.07
N SER A 439 -16.32 17.03 3.85
CA SER A 439 -16.29 18.33 4.56
C SER A 439 -16.14 19.54 3.64
N GLN A 440 -15.74 19.32 2.38
CA GLN A 440 -15.65 20.36 1.35
C GLN A 440 -16.99 20.58 0.63
N LEU A 441 -17.98 19.72 0.86
CA LEU A 441 -19.26 19.77 0.18
C LEU A 441 -20.30 20.46 1.04
N HIS A 442 -21.16 21.24 0.38
CA HIS A 442 -22.31 21.90 0.98
C HIS A 442 -23.61 21.50 0.29
N PHE A 443 -24.70 21.50 1.04
CA PHE A 443 -26.01 21.31 0.42
C PHE A 443 -26.29 22.40 -0.62
N LYS A 444 -26.72 21.98 -1.81
CA LYS A 444 -27.15 22.92 -2.84
C LYS A 444 -28.39 23.66 -2.35
N LYS A 445 -28.31 24.98 -2.25
CA LYS A 445 -29.47 25.81 -1.91
C LYS A 445 -30.45 25.78 -3.07
N THR A 446 -31.63 25.22 -2.85
CA THR A 446 -32.74 25.32 -3.79
C THR A 446 -33.37 26.70 -3.69
N ARG A 447 -33.90 27.21 -4.82
CA ARG A 447 -34.47 28.55 -4.88
C ARG A 447 -35.77 28.68 -4.09
N ASN A 448 -36.51 27.59 -3.93
CA ASN A 448 -37.83 27.59 -3.25
C ASN A 448 -37.75 26.66 -2.05
N SER A 449 -38.10 27.17 -0.87
CA SER A 449 -38.35 26.36 0.32
C SER A 449 -39.76 25.75 0.19
N ILE A 450 -39.91 24.50 0.66
CA ILE A 450 -41.19 23.85 0.82
C ILE A 450 -41.71 24.09 2.24
N PRO A 451 -43.04 24.08 2.45
CA PRO A 451 -43.61 24.15 3.79
C PRO A 451 -43.11 23.01 4.68
N LEU A 452 -42.90 23.25 5.96
CA LEU A 452 -42.45 22.22 6.90
C LEU A 452 -43.39 21.02 6.96
N SER A 453 -44.69 21.25 6.73
CA SER A 453 -45.72 20.18 6.67
C SER A 453 -45.57 19.22 5.51
N GLU A 454 -44.82 19.60 4.46
CA GLU A 454 -44.49 18.76 3.31
C GLU A 454 -43.14 18.07 3.46
N VAL A 455 -42.38 18.40 4.50
CA VAL A 455 -41.08 17.75 4.81
C VAL A 455 -41.37 16.48 5.58
N GLU A 456 -40.73 15.38 5.17
CA GLU A 456 -40.80 14.12 5.88
C GLU A 456 -40.27 14.27 7.32
N SER A 457 -41.00 13.69 8.30
CA SER A 457 -40.60 13.80 9.71
C SER A 457 -39.30 13.04 9.99
N GLU A 458 -38.56 13.47 11.00
CA GLU A 458 -37.34 12.80 11.46
C GLU A 458 -37.58 11.31 11.82
N TYR A 459 -38.75 11.01 12.40
CA TYR A 459 -39.17 9.64 12.75
C TYR A 459 -39.32 8.75 11.51
N GLU A 460 -39.83 9.25 10.42
CA GLU A 460 -39.93 8.49 9.16
C GLU A 460 -38.56 8.34 8.48
N ILE A 461 -37.71 9.37 8.57
CA ILE A 461 -36.35 9.34 8.04
C ILE A 461 -35.52 8.26 8.77
N VAL A 462 -35.55 8.23 10.10
CA VAL A 462 -34.75 7.31 10.93
C VAL A 462 -35.10 5.84 10.64
N LYS A 463 -36.33 5.50 10.27
CA LYS A 463 -36.73 4.13 9.91
C LYS A 463 -35.89 3.52 8.78
N ARG A 464 -35.29 4.34 7.93
CA ARG A 464 -34.40 3.90 6.84
C ARG A 464 -32.96 3.68 7.26
N PHE A 465 -32.58 4.12 8.45
CA PHE A 465 -31.22 3.96 8.96
C PHE A 465 -30.98 2.56 9.49
N LYS A 466 -29.81 2.02 9.17
CA LYS A 466 -29.38 0.69 9.57
C LYS A 466 -27.93 0.77 10.06
N THR A 467 -27.57 -0.05 11.05
CA THR A 467 -26.17 -0.22 11.41
C THR A 467 -25.48 -1.15 10.42
N GLY A 468 -24.15 -1.03 10.29
CA GLY A 468 -23.36 -2.05 9.64
C GLY A 468 -23.51 -3.41 10.35
N ALA A 469 -23.24 -4.49 9.62
CA ALA A 469 -23.23 -5.84 10.18
C ALA A 469 -22.00 -6.03 11.08
N MET A 470 -22.23 -6.25 12.37
CA MET A 470 -21.17 -6.49 13.35
C MET A 470 -21.50 -7.74 14.15
N SER A 471 -20.68 -8.79 13.99
CA SER A 471 -20.95 -10.11 14.58
C SER A 471 -20.68 -10.14 16.08
N TYR A 472 -21.50 -10.87 16.82
CA TYR A 472 -21.28 -11.15 18.24
C TYR A 472 -19.96 -11.92 18.42
N GLY A 473 -19.05 -11.32 19.16
CA GLY A 473 -17.69 -11.83 19.36
C GLY A 473 -16.61 -11.07 18.57
N SER A 474 -16.96 -10.37 17.49
CA SER A 474 -16.06 -9.37 16.90
C SER A 474 -16.09 -8.06 17.70
N ILE A 475 -17.24 -7.74 18.27
CA ILE A 475 -17.45 -6.68 19.26
C ILE A 475 -17.97 -7.28 20.58
N SER A 476 -17.94 -6.51 21.67
CA SER A 476 -18.42 -6.94 22.97
C SER A 476 -19.95 -7.11 22.98
N GLU A 477 -20.46 -7.86 23.96
CA GLU A 477 -21.89 -8.04 24.16
C GLU A 477 -22.58 -6.71 24.45
N GLU A 478 -21.96 -5.87 25.26
CA GLU A 478 -22.49 -4.57 25.66
C GLU A 478 -22.66 -3.67 24.43
N ALA A 479 -21.66 -3.58 23.58
CA ALA A 479 -21.70 -2.78 22.34
C ALA A 479 -22.76 -3.32 21.38
N HIS A 480 -22.79 -4.65 21.16
CA HIS A 480 -23.77 -5.30 20.29
C HIS A 480 -25.20 -5.10 20.77
N THR A 481 -25.42 -5.20 22.08
CA THR A 481 -26.73 -5.00 22.72
C THR A 481 -27.13 -3.52 22.71
N CYS A 482 -26.21 -2.61 23.01
CA CYS A 482 -26.45 -1.16 23.01
C CYS A 482 -26.93 -0.67 21.64
N MET A 483 -26.31 -1.11 20.55
CA MET A 483 -26.75 -0.76 19.20
C MET A 483 -28.16 -1.29 18.88
N ALA A 484 -28.48 -2.51 19.31
CA ALA A 484 -29.81 -3.06 19.10
C ALA A 484 -30.87 -2.23 19.84
N ILE A 485 -30.64 -1.91 21.12
CA ILE A 485 -31.56 -1.09 21.92
C ILE A 485 -31.71 0.30 21.31
N ALA A 486 -30.61 0.98 20.95
CA ALA A 486 -30.63 2.31 20.38
C ALA A 486 -31.47 2.35 19.09
N MET A 487 -31.20 1.44 18.18
CA MET A 487 -31.90 1.41 16.89
C MET A 487 -33.36 1.01 17.04
N ASN A 488 -33.69 0.10 17.94
CA ASN A 488 -35.10 -0.26 18.20
C ASN A 488 -35.89 0.91 18.81
N ARG A 489 -35.28 1.67 19.74
CA ARG A 489 -35.92 2.86 20.34
C ARG A 489 -36.11 3.99 19.34
N LEU A 490 -35.15 4.17 18.43
CA LEU A 490 -35.21 5.17 17.37
C LEU A 490 -36.12 4.76 16.20
N GLY A 491 -36.53 3.50 16.10
CA GLY A 491 -37.32 2.97 14.98
C GLY A 491 -36.47 2.58 13.75
N GLY A 492 -35.14 2.67 13.87
CA GLY A 492 -34.20 2.16 12.86
C GLY A 492 -33.96 0.65 12.99
N LYS A 493 -32.94 0.13 12.33
CA LYS A 493 -32.63 -1.30 12.32
C LYS A 493 -31.16 -1.57 12.64
N SER A 494 -30.88 -2.34 13.69
CA SER A 494 -29.54 -2.88 13.94
C SER A 494 -29.33 -4.19 13.19
N ASN A 495 -28.10 -4.44 12.76
CA ASN A 495 -27.69 -5.66 12.07
C ASN A 495 -26.78 -6.49 12.98
N SER A 496 -27.21 -7.71 13.29
CA SER A 496 -26.49 -8.61 14.20
C SER A 496 -25.20 -9.19 13.61
N GLY A 497 -24.94 -9.00 12.31
CA GLY A 497 -23.92 -9.80 11.61
C GLY A 497 -24.31 -11.28 11.56
N GLU A 498 -23.33 -12.13 11.37
CA GLU A 498 -23.52 -13.58 11.14
C GLU A 498 -23.11 -14.46 12.34
N GLY A 499 -22.95 -13.87 13.51
CA GLY A 499 -22.47 -14.56 14.71
C GLY A 499 -23.53 -15.10 15.65
N GLY A 500 -24.81 -14.96 15.29
CA GLY A 500 -25.92 -15.32 16.17
C GLY A 500 -26.19 -14.28 17.24
N GLU A 501 -27.21 -14.55 18.05
CA GLU A 501 -27.56 -13.80 19.24
C GLU A 501 -27.95 -14.76 20.35
N LYS A 502 -27.78 -14.35 21.61
CA LYS A 502 -28.26 -15.14 22.76
C LYS A 502 -29.78 -15.30 22.69
N PRO A 503 -30.31 -16.51 22.95
CA PRO A 503 -31.77 -16.75 22.92
C PRO A 503 -32.56 -15.79 23.81
N GLU A 504 -32.00 -15.39 24.95
CA GLU A 504 -32.64 -14.48 25.91
C GLU A 504 -32.83 -13.05 25.37
N ARG A 505 -32.19 -12.70 24.28
CA ARG A 505 -32.34 -11.40 23.59
C ARG A 505 -33.48 -11.40 22.59
N LEU A 506 -33.82 -12.58 22.05
CA LEU A 506 -34.83 -12.72 21.00
C LEU A 506 -36.19 -12.25 21.47
N GLY A 507 -36.90 -11.46 20.68
CA GLY A 507 -38.20 -10.88 21.02
C GLY A 507 -38.18 -9.73 22.03
N THR A 508 -37.02 -9.32 22.54
CA THR A 508 -36.87 -8.15 23.44
C THR A 508 -36.34 -6.91 22.69
N GLU A 509 -36.24 -5.77 23.37
CA GLU A 509 -35.60 -4.58 22.78
C GLU A 509 -34.11 -4.78 22.45
N LYS A 510 -33.50 -5.86 22.95
CA LYS A 510 -32.10 -6.25 22.67
C LYS A 510 -31.96 -7.06 21.38
N ASN A 511 -33.08 -7.43 20.74
CA ASN A 511 -33.09 -8.20 19.51
C ASN A 511 -32.71 -7.30 18.31
N SER A 512 -31.67 -7.67 17.57
CA SER A 512 -31.34 -6.95 16.33
C SER A 512 -32.38 -7.23 15.26
N ALA A 513 -32.86 -6.16 14.61
CA ALA A 513 -33.90 -6.26 13.59
C ALA A 513 -33.46 -6.97 12.32
N ILE A 514 -32.18 -6.81 11.94
CA ILE A 514 -31.58 -7.46 10.77
C ILE A 514 -30.72 -8.62 11.23
N LYS A 515 -30.97 -9.79 10.66
CA LYS A 515 -30.16 -11.00 10.88
C LYS A 515 -29.41 -11.33 9.61
N GLN A 516 -28.08 -11.38 9.71
CA GLN A 516 -27.26 -11.79 8.58
C GLN A 516 -27.10 -13.30 8.56
N VAL A 517 -27.15 -13.90 7.38
CA VAL A 517 -26.97 -15.33 7.16
C VAL A 517 -26.02 -15.58 6.01
N ALA A 518 -25.11 -16.54 6.19
CA ALA A 518 -24.23 -17.09 5.18
C ALA A 518 -24.05 -18.58 5.40
N SER A 519 -23.63 -19.30 4.38
CA SER A 519 -23.40 -20.74 4.45
C SER A 519 -22.32 -21.10 5.49
N GLY A 520 -22.52 -22.17 6.25
CA GLY A 520 -21.53 -22.70 7.20
C GLY A 520 -21.20 -21.78 8.38
N ARG A 521 -22.07 -20.86 8.78
CA ARG A 521 -21.80 -19.93 9.87
C ARG A 521 -22.25 -20.47 11.24
N PHE A 522 -21.41 -20.24 12.24
CA PHE A 522 -21.67 -20.63 13.61
C PHE A 522 -22.64 -19.65 14.30
N GLY A 523 -23.65 -20.17 14.99
CA GLY A 523 -24.60 -19.36 15.76
C GLY A 523 -25.84 -18.92 15.00
N VAL A 524 -25.99 -19.27 13.73
CA VAL A 524 -27.19 -19.03 12.93
C VAL A 524 -28.15 -20.21 13.13
N THR A 525 -29.19 -20.01 13.93
CA THR A 525 -30.23 -21.02 14.25
C THR A 525 -31.56 -20.64 13.63
N GLU A 526 -32.50 -21.56 13.60
CA GLU A 526 -33.86 -21.28 13.14
C GLU A 526 -34.52 -20.16 13.96
N GLU A 527 -34.45 -20.25 15.32
CA GLU A 527 -34.98 -19.21 16.22
C GLU A 527 -34.37 -17.84 15.94
N TYR A 528 -33.06 -17.79 15.71
CA TYR A 528 -32.36 -16.56 15.32
C TYR A 528 -32.95 -15.97 14.03
N LEU A 529 -33.11 -16.78 13.00
CA LEU A 529 -33.64 -16.31 11.72
C LEU A 529 -35.10 -15.89 11.78
N VAL A 530 -35.96 -16.68 12.45
CA VAL A 530 -37.39 -16.38 12.60
C VAL A 530 -37.65 -15.10 13.42
N SER A 531 -36.74 -14.76 14.35
CA SER A 531 -36.85 -13.51 15.11
C SER A 531 -36.48 -12.24 14.32
N ALA A 532 -36.03 -12.37 13.07
CA ALA A 532 -35.63 -11.25 12.22
C ALA A 532 -36.84 -10.48 11.68
N LYS A 533 -36.73 -9.15 11.64
CA LYS A 533 -37.61 -8.30 10.81
C LYS A 533 -37.14 -8.28 9.35
N GLU A 534 -35.84 -8.47 9.15
CA GLU A 534 -35.19 -8.49 7.85
C GLU A 534 -34.05 -9.50 7.87
N ILE A 535 -33.97 -10.35 6.87
CA ILE A 535 -32.86 -11.29 6.69
C ILE A 535 -31.92 -10.72 5.62
N GLN A 536 -30.64 -10.62 5.94
CA GLN A 536 -29.61 -10.21 5.02
C GLN A 536 -28.76 -11.41 4.62
N ILE A 537 -28.84 -11.81 3.35
CA ILE A 537 -28.00 -12.86 2.80
C ILE A 537 -26.61 -12.26 2.52
N LYS A 538 -25.59 -12.81 3.18
CA LYS A 538 -24.22 -12.42 2.94
C LYS A 538 -23.66 -13.25 1.79
N MET A 539 -23.31 -12.56 0.72
CA MET A 539 -22.62 -13.15 -0.42
C MET A 539 -21.12 -13.31 -0.12
N ALA A 540 -20.30 -13.63 -1.10
CA ALA A 540 -18.86 -13.75 -0.95
C ALA A 540 -18.22 -12.50 -0.34
N GLN A 541 -17.12 -12.69 0.38
CA GLN A 541 -16.28 -11.60 0.88
C GLN A 541 -15.08 -11.41 -0.07
N GLY A 542 -15.23 -10.58 -1.08
CA GLY A 542 -14.23 -10.41 -2.13
C GLY A 542 -12.86 -9.93 -1.62
N ALA A 543 -12.83 -9.02 -0.64
CA ALA A 543 -11.59 -8.43 -0.13
C ALA A 543 -10.90 -9.24 0.99
N LYS A 544 -11.50 -10.33 1.45
CA LYS A 544 -10.95 -11.23 2.48
C LYS A 544 -11.07 -12.69 2.04
N PRO A 545 -10.41 -13.10 0.98
CA PRO A 545 -10.45 -14.48 0.55
C PRO A 545 -9.84 -15.38 1.63
N GLY A 546 -10.52 -16.45 1.97
CA GLY A 546 -10.08 -17.41 2.97
C GLY A 546 -10.11 -16.95 4.43
N GLU A 547 -10.21 -15.65 4.71
CA GLU A 547 -10.24 -15.12 6.09
C GLU A 547 -11.64 -14.72 6.57
N GLY A 548 -12.61 -14.69 5.70
CA GLY A 548 -13.97 -14.28 6.04
C GLY A 548 -14.57 -15.14 7.15
N GLY A 549 -14.85 -14.55 8.30
CA GLY A 549 -15.41 -15.26 9.44
C GLY A 549 -14.40 -15.89 10.39
N HIS A 550 -13.14 -15.54 10.30
CA HIS A 550 -12.14 -15.93 11.30
C HIS A 550 -12.34 -15.16 12.61
N LEU A 551 -12.62 -15.90 13.69
CA LEU A 551 -12.61 -15.40 15.05
C LEU A 551 -11.48 -16.09 15.81
N PRO A 552 -10.40 -15.38 16.18
CA PRO A 552 -9.27 -15.96 16.88
C PRO A 552 -9.66 -16.59 18.20
N GLY A 553 -9.08 -17.73 18.57
CA GLY A 553 -9.39 -18.47 19.79
C GLY A 553 -9.37 -17.61 21.06
N LYS A 554 -8.42 -16.67 21.15
CA LYS A 554 -8.35 -15.71 22.27
C LYS A 554 -9.58 -14.81 22.45
N LYS A 555 -10.42 -14.67 21.42
CA LYS A 555 -11.70 -13.94 21.45
C LYS A 555 -12.90 -14.86 21.64
N VAL A 556 -12.73 -16.18 21.61
CA VAL A 556 -13.80 -17.17 21.79
C VAL A 556 -13.95 -17.47 23.27
N TYR A 557 -14.50 -16.51 24.01
CA TYR A 557 -14.85 -16.67 25.41
C TYR A 557 -15.99 -17.70 25.59
N PRO A 558 -16.21 -18.27 26.80
CA PRO A 558 -17.25 -19.28 27.04
C PRO A 558 -18.65 -18.87 26.60
N TRP A 559 -19.05 -17.62 26.82
CA TRP A 559 -20.36 -17.10 26.42
C TRP A 559 -20.49 -16.90 24.91
N ILE A 560 -19.39 -16.54 24.19
CA ILE A 560 -19.37 -16.45 22.74
C ILE A 560 -19.42 -17.86 22.14
N ALA A 561 -18.63 -18.79 22.68
CA ALA A 561 -18.63 -20.19 22.27
C ALA A 561 -20.02 -20.82 22.40
N LYS A 562 -20.70 -20.56 23.52
CA LYS A 562 -22.09 -21.04 23.74
C LYS A 562 -23.04 -20.52 22.66
N THR A 563 -23.01 -19.22 22.36
CA THR A 563 -23.87 -18.61 21.32
C THR A 563 -23.56 -19.09 19.92
N ARG A 564 -22.29 -19.39 19.66
CA ARG A 564 -21.81 -19.87 18.33
C ARG A 564 -21.77 -21.38 18.21
N TYR A 565 -22.23 -22.13 19.23
CA TYR A 565 -22.18 -23.59 19.27
C TYR A 565 -20.79 -24.17 19.01
N SER A 566 -19.78 -23.60 19.67
CA SER A 566 -18.35 -23.90 19.47
C SER A 566 -17.62 -24.12 20.80
N THR A 567 -16.33 -24.40 20.74
CA THR A 567 -15.49 -24.67 21.93
C THR A 567 -14.74 -23.40 22.33
N PRO A 568 -14.77 -23.00 23.62
CA PRO A 568 -14.02 -21.87 24.11
C PRO A 568 -12.52 -22.01 23.85
N GLY A 569 -11.87 -20.90 23.47
CA GLY A 569 -10.43 -20.85 23.20
C GLY A 569 -9.99 -21.43 21.87
N VAL A 570 -10.90 -22.01 21.09
CA VAL A 570 -10.61 -22.54 19.75
C VAL A 570 -11.03 -21.53 18.68
N SER A 571 -10.14 -21.25 17.76
CA SER A 571 -10.42 -20.34 16.64
C SER A 571 -11.57 -20.87 15.78
N LEU A 572 -12.47 -19.98 15.38
CA LEU A 572 -13.57 -20.26 14.47
C LEU A 572 -13.20 -19.77 13.08
N ILE A 573 -13.08 -20.70 12.14
CA ILE A 573 -12.81 -20.41 10.73
C ILE A 573 -14.02 -20.92 9.94
N SER A 574 -14.73 -19.99 9.32
CA SER A 574 -15.76 -20.37 8.37
C SER A 574 -15.11 -20.62 7.01
N PRO A 575 -15.56 -21.63 6.27
CA PRO A 575 -15.08 -21.84 4.92
C PRO A 575 -15.37 -20.58 4.07
N PRO A 576 -14.50 -20.24 3.11
CA PRO A 576 -14.83 -19.21 2.14
C PRO A 576 -16.13 -19.60 1.41
N PRO A 577 -16.96 -18.62 1.07
CA PRO A 577 -18.22 -18.87 0.36
C PRO A 577 -17.97 -19.46 -1.02
#